data_4707596bb02f092818a22c2e83153c66
#
_entry.id   4707596bb02f092818a22c2e83153c66
#
_cell.length_a   1.000
_cell.length_b   1.000
_cell.length_c   1.000
_cell.angle_alpha   90.00
_cell.angle_beta   90.00
_cell.angle_gamma   90.00
#
_symmetry.space_group_name_H-M   'P 1'
#
loop_
_entity.id
_entity.type
_entity.pdbx_description
1 polymer ?
#
loop_
_entity_poly.entity_id
_entity_poly.type
_entity_poly.pdbx_seq_one_letter_code
_entity_poly.pdbx_strand_id
1 'polypeptide(L)'
;MTERNQPEVDRAEISALRRSYGEVGITESAIDPDPIEQFQIWLKEAAANSMIVEANAMVLSTVGADRPTSRTVLLKDVTTSGFTFFTNYGSRKADEISQNSAVSLLFPWYPMERQVIVLGDAARISEAESEKYFATRPWSSQIGAWASNQSEVLDSREVLEARWKDFAAEYPEGSTVPKPPHWGGFLVTPLSIEFWQGRYSRLHDRLRFTRNVDLQGNPSETNWKLERFFP
;
A
#
# COMPACT_ATOMS: atom_id res chain seq x y z
N MET A 1 -42.94 -6.51 8.37
CA MET A 1 -41.64 -7.19 8.34
C MET A 1 -41.37 -7.51 6.89
N THR A 2 -40.57 -6.70 6.21
CA THR A 2 -40.14 -6.94 4.83
C THR A 2 -38.94 -7.85 4.89
N GLU A 3 -39.06 -9.10 4.47
CA GLU A 3 -37.96 -10.01 4.25
C GLU A 3 -37.01 -9.33 3.26
N ARG A 4 -35.80 -9.01 3.72
CA ARG A 4 -34.70 -8.64 2.82
C ARG A 4 -34.31 -9.92 2.09
N ASN A 5 -34.74 -10.02 0.84
CA ASN A 5 -34.22 -11.01 -0.10
C ASN A 5 -32.71 -10.70 -0.29
N GLN A 6 -31.85 -11.33 0.51
CA GLN A 6 -30.42 -11.24 0.31
C GLN A 6 -30.10 -12.05 -0.94
N PRO A 7 -29.36 -11.49 -1.91
CA PRO A 7 -28.91 -12.28 -3.05
C PRO A 7 -28.01 -13.41 -2.53
N GLU A 8 -28.49 -14.64 -2.63
CA GLU A 8 -27.72 -15.84 -2.33
C GLU A 8 -26.72 -16.03 -3.47
N VAL A 9 -25.43 -15.93 -3.17
CA VAL A 9 -24.37 -16.15 -4.17
C VAL A 9 -24.26 -17.64 -4.40
N ASP A 10 -24.59 -18.10 -5.63
CA ASP A 10 -24.46 -19.50 -5.99
C ASP A 10 -22.99 -19.94 -5.98
N ARG A 11 -22.68 -21.01 -5.23
CA ARG A 11 -21.33 -21.59 -5.15
C ARG A 11 -20.81 -22.04 -6.50
N ALA A 12 -21.68 -22.52 -7.40
CA ALA A 12 -21.33 -22.89 -8.76
C ALA A 12 -20.90 -21.67 -9.58
N GLU A 13 -21.58 -20.51 -9.40
CA GLU A 13 -21.20 -19.26 -10.04
C GLU A 13 -19.83 -18.80 -9.57
N ILE A 14 -19.52 -18.84 -8.26
CA ILE A 14 -18.18 -18.49 -7.75
C ILE A 14 -17.10 -19.36 -8.39
N SER A 15 -17.34 -20.67 -8.48
CA SER A 15 -16.37 -21.60 -9.06
C SER A 15 -16.18 -21.42 -10.56
N ALA A 16 -17.16 -20.84 -11.25
CA ALA A 16 -17.15 -20.54 -12.69
C ALA A 16 -16.50 -19.18 -13.01
N LEU A 17 -16.27 -18.31 -12.03
CA LEU A 17 -15.58 -17.03 -12.22
C LEU A 17 -14.13 -17.28 -12.65
N ARG A 18 -13.91 -17.29 -13.97
CA ARG A 18 -12.59 -17.50 -14.58
C ARG A 18 -12.40 -16.48 -15.70
N ARG A 19 -11.23 -15.86 -15.71
CA ARG A 19 -10.76 -15.01 -16.81
C ARG A 19 -9.56 -15.68 -17.46
N SER A 20 -9.53 -15.72 -18.80
CA SER A 20 -8.32 -16.07 -19.54
C SER A 20 -7.43 -14.84 -19.60
N TYR A 21 -6.18 -15.01 -19.24
CA TYR A 21 -5.15 -13.97 -19.35
C TYR A 21 -4.55 -13.97 -20.75
N GLY A 22 -3.91 -12.84 -21.13
CA GLY A 22 -3.25 -12.66 -22.42
C GLY A 22 -1.94 -13.45 -22.56
N GLU A 23 -1.26 -13.21 -23.69
CA GLU A 23 0.03 -13.84 -24.00
C GLU A 23 1.24 -13.00 -23.61
N VAL A 24 1.01 -11.74 -23.21
CA VAL A 24 2.09 -10.82 -22.81
C VAL A 24 2.73 -11.33 -21.52
N GLY A 25 4.03 -11.59 -21.57
CA GLY A 25 4.83 -12.04 -20.44
C GLY A 25 5.92 -11.07 -20.06
N ILE A 26 6.67 -11.39 -19.00
CA ILE A 26 7.91 -10.71 -18.62
C ILE A 26 9.08 -11.70 -18.67
N THR A 27 10.23 -11.19 -19.12
CA THR A 27 11.48 -11.97 -19.19
C THR A 27 12.59 -11.26 -18.43
N GLU A 28 13.59 -12.02 -18.02
CA GLU A 28 14.77 -11.50 -17.33
C GLU A 28 15.56 -10.50 -18.19
N SER A 29 15.47 -10.62 -19.51
CA SER A 29 16.14 -9.68 -20.44
C SER A 29 15.35 -8.40 -20.71
N ALA A 30 14.05 -8.37 -20.39
CA ALA A 30 13.16 -7.25 -20.63
C ALA A 30 12.82 -6.45 -19.37
N ILE A 31 13.06 -7.05 -18.19
CA ILE A 31 12.84 -6.35 -16.91
C ILE A 31 14.05 -5.47 -16.59
N ASP A 32 13.80 -4.28 -16.01
CA ASP A 32 14.90 -3.42 -15.55
C ASP A 32 15.73 -4.13 -14.46
N PRO A 33 17.06 -4.06 -14.46
CA PRO A 33 17.90 -4.67 -13.45
C PRO A 33 17.74 -4.03 -12.05
N ASP A 34 17.27 -2.78 -11.97
CA ASP A 34 16.86 -2.13 -10.72
C ASP A 34 15.35 -2.34 -10.50
N PRO A 35 14.95 -3.10 -9.46
CA PRO A 35 13.53 -3.34 -9.19
C PRO A 35 12.75 -2.10 -8.78
N ILE A 36 13.40 -1.04 -8.28
CA ILE A 36 12.74 0.23 -7.98
C ILE A 36 12.39 0.96 -9.28
N GLU A 37 13.31 1.02 -10.23
CA GLU A 37 13.04 1.58 -11.57
C GLU A 37 11.96 0.77 -12.29
N GLN A 38 12.05 -0.56 -12.25
CA GLN A 38 11.01 -1.43 -12.83
C GLN A 38 9.63 -1.18 -12.21
N PHE A 39 9.57 -0.99 -10.89
CA PHE A 39 8.32 -0.65 -10.21
C PHE A 39 7.77 0.70 -10.70
N GLN A 40 8.62 1.72 -10.83
CA GLN A 40 8.21 3.05 -11.32
C GLN A 40 7.68 3.00 -12.74
N ILE A 41 8.31 2.19 -13.63
CA ILE A 41 7.82 1.94 -15.00
C ILE A 41 6.39 1.38 -14.94
N TRP A 42 6.16 0.32 -14.18
CA TRP A 42 4.85 -0.32 -14.08
C TRP A 42 3.81 0.57 -13.40
N LEU A 43 4.19 1.34 -12.38
CA LEU A 43 3.31 2.32 -11.74
C LEU A 43 2.86 3.40 -12.73
N LYS A 44 3.77 3.90 -13.56
CA LYS A 44 3.46 4.88 -14.61
C LYS A 44 2.49 4.31 -15.66
N GLU A 45 2.72 3.08 -16.09
CA GLU A 45 1.81 2.38 -17.02
C GLU A 45 0.43 2.15 -16.38
N ALA A 46 0.39 1.76 -15.09
CA ALA A 46 -0.85 1.60 -14.34
C ALA A 46 -1.61 2.92 -14.19
N ALA A 47 -0.91 4.02 -13.92
CA ALA A 47 -1.52 5.36 -13.83
C ALA A 47 -2.07 5.87 -15.17
N ALA A 48 -1.50 5.43 -16.29
CA ALA A 48 -1.99 5.75 -17.64
C ALA A 48 -3.19 4.86 -18.06
N ASN A 49 -3.47 3.78 -17.36
CA ASN A 49 -4.58 2.87 -17.68
C ASN A 49 -5.90 3.38 -17.10
N SER A 50 -6.83 3.79 -17.95
CA SER A 50 -8.14 4.35 -17.54
C SER A 50 -9.04 3.41 -16.71
N MET A 51 -8.77 2.10 -16.69
CA MET A 51 -9.50 1.14 -15.87
C MET A 51 -8.94 1.05 -14.44
N ILE A 52 -7.82 1.71 -14.14
CA ILE A 52 -7.20 1.74 -12.81
C ILE A 52 -7.44 3.12 -12.20
N VAL A 53 -8.36 3.19 -11.25
CA VAL A 53 -8.78 4.46 -10.64
C VAL A 53 -7.68 5.08 -9.78
N GLU A 54 -6.96 4.25 -9.03
CA GLU A 54 -5.91 4.67 -8.07
C GLU A 54 -4.70 3.74 -8.19
N ALA A 55 -3.79 4.02 -9.13
CA ALA A 55 -2.63 3.17 -9.40
C ALA A 55 -1.67 3.04 -8.20
N ASN A 56 -1.66 4.06 -7.33
CA ASN A 56 -0.86 4.09 -6.10
C ASN A 56 -1.57 3.49 -4.87
N ALA A 57 -2.79 2.96 -5.02
CA ALA A 57 -3.43 2.19 -3.97
C ALA A 57 -2.74 0.84 -3.81
N MET A 58 -2.41 0.50 -2.55
CA MET A 58 -1.77 -0.77 -2.22
C MET A 58 -2.40 -1.40 -0.99
N VAL A 59 -2.39 -2.72 -0.94
CA VAL A 59 -2.77 -3.48 0.25
C VAL A 59 -1.54 -3.60 1.14
N LEU A 60 -1.57 -2.95 2.30
CA LEU A 60 -0.58 -3.12 3.36
C LEU A 60 -1.02 -4.24 4.29
N SER A 61 -0.21 -5.27 4.42
CA SER A 61 -0.37 -6.33 5.42
C SER A 61 0.66 -6.16 6.52
N THR A 62 0.20 -6.25 7.77
CA THR A 62 0.99 -6.15 9.00
C THR A 62 0.75 -7.38 9.85
N VAL A 63 1.68 -7.69 10.75
CA VAL A 63 1.60 -8.85 11.62
C VAL A 63 1.17 -8.41 13.02
N GLY A 64 -0.06 -8.76 13.41
CA GLY A 64 -0.53 -8.60 14.79
C GLY A 64 -0.04 -9.74 15.69
N ALA A 65 -0.41 -9.68 16.96
CA ALA A 65 0.03 -10.67 17.96
C ALA A 65 -0.40 -12.12 17.61
N ASP A 66 -1.58 -12.29 17.01
CA ASP A 66 -2.20 -13.60 16.77
C ASP A 66 -2.43 -13.90 15.28
N ARG A 67 -2.50 -12.87 14.43
CA ARG A 67 -2.80 -13.03 13.01
C ARG A 67 -2.37 -11.82 12.17
N PRO A 68 -2.12 -12.02 10.86
CA PRO A 68 -1.91 -10.90 9.94
C PRO A 68 -3.22 -10.14 9.73
N THR A 69 -3.08 -8.83 9.49
CA THR A 69 -4.19 -7.94 9.11
C THR A 69 -3.84 -7.14 7.87
N SER A 70 -4.85 -6.80 7.05
CA SER A 70 -4.65 -6.08 5.80
C SER A 70 -5.61 -4.91 5.65
N ARG A 71 -5.19 -3.85 4.96
CA ARG A 71 -5.99 -2.68 4.59
C ARG A 71 -5.39 -2.00 3.38
N THR A 72 -6.21 -1.21 2.68
CA THR A 72 -5.70 -0.34 1.62
C THR A 72 -5.08 0.90 2.22
N VAL A 73 -3.92 1.28 1.72
CA VAL A 73 -3.25 2.56 1.96
C VAL A 73 -2.72 3.10 0.63
N LEU A 74 -2.31 4.38 0.58
CA LEU A 74 -1.81 4.99 -0.65
C LEU A 74 -0.28 5.15 -0.57
N LEU A 75 0.41 4.65 -1.56
CA LEU A 75 1.81 4.99 -1.81
C LEU A 75 1.92 6.50 -2.08
N LYS A 76 2.87 7.17 -1.43
CA LYS A 76 3.07 8.61 -1.57
C LYS A 76 4.45 9.00 -2.09
N ASP A 77 5.42 8.12 -1.91
CA ASP A 77 6.74 8.29 -2.47
C ASP A 77 7.43 6.94 -2.71
N VAL A 78 8.31 6.90 -3.70
CA VAL A 78 9.18 5.77 -4.02
C VAL A 78 10.56 6.30 -4.35
N THR A 79 11.54 5.85 -3.59
CA THR A 79 12.96 6.19 -3.75
C THR A 79 13.81 4.91 -3.76
N THR A 80 15.11 5.03 -4.00
CA THR A 80 16.05 3.91 -3.86
C THR A 80 16.05 3.29 -2.44
N SER A 81 15.62 4.06 -1.42
CA SER A 81 15.48 3.58 -0.04
C SER A 81 14.22 2.76 0.19
N GLY A 82 13.16 2.95 -0.61
CA GLY A 82 11.92 2.18 -0.48
C GLY A 82 10.64 2.95 -0.76
N PHE A 83 9.56 2.51 -0.10
CA PHE A 83 8.17 2.90 -0.37
C PHE A 83 7.59 3.64 0.82
N THR A 84 7.11 4.87 0.63
CA THR A 84 6.58 5.70 1.71
C THR A 84 5.07 5.80 1.68
N PHE A 85 4.43 5.61 2.84
CA PHE A 85 3.01 5.88 3.06
C PHE A 85 2.81 6.64 4.37
N PHE A 86 1.65 7.29 4.51
CA PHE A 86 1.32 8.10 5.70
C PHE A 86 0.06 7.58 6.38
N THR A 87 0.03 7.65 7.71
CA THR A 87 -1.10 7.18 8.51
C THR A 87 -1.15 7.86 9.88
N ASN A 88 -2.20 7.56 10.65
CA ASN A 88 -2.28 7.88 12.06
C ASN A 88 -1.44 6.86 12.86
N TYR A 89 -0.51 7.33 13.69
CA TYR A 89 0.37 6.50 14.52
C TYR A 89 -0.36 5.80 15.69
N GLY A 90 -1.57 6.26 16.06
CA GLY A 90 -2.45 5.58 17.00
C GLY A 90 -3.31 4.49 16.36
N SER A 91 -3.20 4.27 15.04
CA SER A 91 -4.00 3.24 14.36
C SER A 91 -3.47 1.83 14.61
N ARG A 92 -4.35 0.83 14.48
CA ARG A 92 -4.02 -0.60 14.63
C ARG A 92 -2.79 -1.01 13.81
N LYS A 93 -2.69 -0.56 12.54
CA LYS A 93 -1.53 -0.90 11.69
C LYS A 93 -0.21 -0.33 12.22
N ALA A 94 -0.26 0.88 12.76
CA ALA A 94 0.93 1.52 13.31
C ALA A 94 1.37 0.87 14.63
N ASP A 95 0.42 0.42 15.45
CA ASP A 95 0.69 -0.37 16.65
C ASP A 95 1.31 -1.72 16.25
N GLU A 96 0.73 -2.44 15.29
CA GLU A 96 1.26 -3.71 14.76
C GLU A 96 2.70 -3.54 14.22
N ILE A 97 2.97 -2.48 13.44
CA ILE A 97 4.32 -2.17 12.93
C ILE A 97 5.29 -1.86 14.08
N SER A 98 4.85 -1.22 15.15
CA SER A 98 5.72 -0.92 16.29
C SER A 98 6.18 -2.18 17.02
N GLN A 99 5.39 -3.24 16.97
CA GLN A 99 5.68 -4.54 17.59
C GLN A 99 6.44 -5.47 16.62
N ASN A 100 6.16 -5.37 15.32
CA ASN A 100 6.82 -6.16 14.28
C ASN A 100 6.90 -5.34 12.99
N SER A 101 8.12 -4.94 12.62
CA SER A 101 8.37 -4.10 11.45
C SER A 101 8.07 -4.78 10.10
N ALA A 102 8.01 -6.12 10.07
CA ALA A 102 7.81 -6.89 8.85
C ALA A 102 6.44 -6.62 8.23
N VAL A 103 6.44 -6.19 6.99
CA VAL A 103 5.23 -5.84 6.24
C VAL A 103 5.27 -6.40 4.82
N SER A 104 4.08 -6.50 4.22
CA SER A 104 3.90 -6.76 2.80
C SER A 104 3.07 -5.64 2.17
N LEU A 105 3.53 -5.13 1.02
CA LEU A 105 2.77 -4.24 0.14
C LEU A 105 2.38 -5.01 -1.10
N LEU A 106 1.11 -5.01 -1.48
CA LEU A 106 0.61 -5.60 -2.72
C LEU A 106 -0.04 -4.51 -3.58
N PHE A 107 0.43 -4.35 -4.80
CA PHE A 107 -0.16 -3.50 -5.83
C PHE A 107 -0.92 -4.39 -6.84
N PRO A 108 -2.26 -4.49 -6.74
CA PRO A 108 -3.05 -5.42 -7.54
C PRO A 108 -3.60 -4.72 -8.80
N TRP A 109 -2.81 -4.56 -9.83
CA TRP A 109 -3.23 -3.95 -11.10
C TRP A 109 -3.96 -4.97 -12.00
N TYR A 110 -5.10 -5.48 -11.52
CA TYR A 110 -5.89 -6.51 -12.19
C TYR A 110 -6.25 -6.21 -13.65
N PRO A 111 -6.59 -4.96 -14.05
CA PRO A 111 -6.87 -4.68 -15.46
C PRO A 111 -5.68 -4.92 -16.40
N MET A 112 -4.45 -4.88 -15.87
CA MET A 112 -3.21 -5.15 -16.60
C MET A 112 -2.72 -6.59 -16.41
N GLU A 113 -3.47 -7.41 -15.67
CA GLU A 113 -3.05 -8.77 -15.33
C GLU A 113 -1.70 -8.79 -14.61
N ARG A 114 -1.42 -7.75 -13.80
CA ARG A 114 -0.16 -7.55 -13.07
C ARG A 114 -0.39 -7.41 -11.58
N GLN A 115 0.58 -7.86 -10.83
CA GLN A 115 0.73 -7.47 -9.42
C GLN A 115 2.21 -7.28 -9.07
N VAL A 116 2.48 -6.41 -8.11
CA VAL A 116 3.80 -6.29 -7.48
C VAL A 116 3.64 -6.56 -6.01
N ILE A 117 4.51 -7.42 -5.46
CA ILE A 117 4.57 -7.71 -4.02
C ILE A 117 5.92 -7.22 -3.50
N VAL A 118 5.88 -6.36 -2.50
CA VAL A 118 7.07 -5.90 -1.77
C VAL A 118 7.03 -6.48 -0.37
N LEU A 119 8.05 -7.22 0.01
CA LEU A 119 8.28 -7.63 1.40
C LEU A 119 9.42 -6.79 1.97
N GLY A 120 9.25 -6.24 3.16
CA GLY A 120 10.26 -5.38 3.77
C GLY A 120 9.92 -4.99 5.20
N ASP A 121 10.75 -4.11 5.74
CA ASP A 121 10.61 -3.58 7.09
C ASP A 121 10.17 -2.12 7.07
N ALA A 122 9.15 -1.80 7.87
CA ALA A 122 8.60 -0.47 7.99
C ALA A 122 9.21 0.27 9.19
N ALA A 123 9.70 1.49 8.95
CA ALA A 123 10.19 2.38 9.99
C ALA A 123 9.55 3.77 9.85
N ARG A 124 9.37 4.49 10.96
CA ARG A 124 8.89 5.88 10.90
C ARG A 124 9.92 6.75 10.21
N ILE A 125 9.46 7.62 9.30
CA ILE A 125 10.29 8.69 8.75
C ILE A 125 10.44 9.82 9.76
N SER A 126 11.30 10.81 9.46
CA SER A 126 11.50 11.97 10.32
C SER A 126 10.23 12.81 10.46
N GLU A 127 10.15 13.52 11.58
CA GLU A 127 9.06 14.48 11.84
C GLU A 127 9.02 15.57 10.76
N ALA A 128 10.18 16.11 10.38
CA ALA A 128 10.29 17.14 9.35
C ALA A 128 9.77 16.68 7.97
N GLU A 129 10.05 15.44 7.57
CA GLU A 129 9.49 14.86 6.33
C GLU A 129 7.98 14.69 6.42
N SER A 130 7.49 14.24 7.59
CA SER A 130 6.05 14.10 7.83
C SER A 130 5.33 15.45 7.81
N GLU A 131 5.90 16.50 8.40
CA GLU A 131 5.37 17.88 8.35
C GLU A 131 5.35 18.42 6.93
N LYS A 132 6.47 18.27 6.20
CA LYS A 132 6.58 18.70 4.81
C LYS A 132 5.48 18.10 3.94
N TYR A 133 5.26 16.79 4.05
CA TYR A 133 4.19 16.15 3.29
C TYR A 133 2.80 16.54 3.79
N PHE A 134 2.59 16.66 5.12
CA PHE A 134 1.29 17.07 5.68
C PHE A 134 0.82 18.41 5.13
N ALA A 135 1.73 19.37 5.00
CA ALA A 135 1.45 20.71 4.47
C ALA A 135 0.95 20.70 3.00
N THR A 136 1.29 19.67 2.23
CA THR A 136 0.83 19.53 0.82
C THR A 136 -0.56 18.92 0.69
N ARG A 137 -1.14 18.41 1.77
CA ARG A 137 -2.45 17.74 1.74
C ARG A 137 -3.58 18.77 1.56
N PRO A 138 -4.67 18.41 0.86
CA PRO A 138 -5.88 19.24 0.84
C PRO A 138 -6.34 19.57 2.26
N TRP A 139 -6.79 20.80 2.48
CA TRP A 139 -7.24 21.27 3.80
C TRP A 139 -8.21 20.32 4.48
N SER A 140 -9.25 19.85 3.78
CA SER A 140 -10.23 18.91 4.33
C SER A 140 -9.60 17.60 4.84
N SER A 141 -8.51 17.14 4.17
CA SER A 141 -7.76 15.96 4.59
C SER A 141 -6.84 16.24 5.78
N GLN A 142 -6.36 17.48 5.93
CA GLN A 142 -5.60 17.90 7.12
C GLN A 142 -6.53 17.94 8.33
N ILE A 143 -7.71 18.54 8.21
CA ILE A 143 -8.75 18.55 9.27
C ILE A 143 -9.19 17.12 9.63
N GLY A 144 -9.40 16.27 8.63
CA GLY A 144 -9.75 14.86 8.86
C GLY A 144 -8.70 14.09 9.68
N ALA A 145 -7.41 14.45 9.55
CA ALA A 145 -6.35 13.83 10.35
C ALA A 145 -6.41 14.24 11.85
N TRP A 146 -6.88 15.43 12.16
CA TRP A 146 -7.15 15.90 13.52
C TRP A 146 -8.41 15.27 14.10
N ALA A 147 -9.47 15.20 13.31
CA ALA A 147 -10.78 14.73 13.75
C ALA A 147 -10.83 13.23 14.06
N SER A 148 -10.02 12.41 13.37
CA SER A 148 -10.11 10.96 13.42
C SER A 148 -9.10 10.33 14.38
N ASN A 149 -9.57 9.68 15.43
CA ASN A 149 -8.82 8.71 16.22
C ASN A 149 -8.85 7.36 15.49
N GLN A 150 -8.06 7.20 14.45
CA GLN A 150 -8.13 6.07 13.53
C GLN A 150 -8.00 4.71 14.26
N SER A 151 -8.93 3.80 14.00
CA SER A 151 -9.07 2.45 14.56
C SER A 151 -9.70 2.36 15.95
N GLU A 152 -10.01 3.46 16.62
CA GLU A 152 -10.81 3.45 17.84
C GLU A 152 -12.29 3.23 17.53
N VAL A 153 -13.02 2.74 18.55
CA VAL A 153 -14.49 2.61 18.46
C VAL A 153 -15.10 4.01 18.38
N LEU A 154 -16.02 4.21 17.48
CA LEU A 154 -16.76 5.45 17.28
C LEU A 154 -18.24 5.20 17.57
N ASP A 155 -18.81 5.94 18.53
CA ASP A 155 -20.20 5.76 18.96
C ASP A 155 -21.21 6.04 17.85
N SER A 156 -20.95 7.10 17.06
CA SER A 156 -21.79 7.41 15.89
C SER A 156 -21.03 8.29 14.88
N ARG A 157 -21.58 8.36 13.66
CA ARG A 157 -21.03 9.21 12.61
C ARG A 157 -21.11 10.69 12.99
N GLU A 158 -22.16 11.10 13.69
CA GLU A 158 -22.41 12.48 14.13
C GLU A 158 -21.29 12.98 15.05
N VAL A 159 -20.72 12.11 15.89
CA VAL A 159 -19.57 12.43 16.74
C VAL A 159 -18.36 12.78 15.90
N LEU A 160 -18.06 12.00 14.85
CA LEU A 160 -16.94 12.30 13.95
C LEU A 160 -17.18 13.62 13.19
N GLU A 161 -18.38 13.84 12.71
CA GLU A 161 -18.74 15.07 11.99
C GLU A 161 -18.69 16.31 12.88
N ALA A 162 -19.08 16.20 14.15
CA ALA A 162 -18.92 17.28 15.12
C ALA A 162 -17.45 17.61 15.36
N ARG A 163 -16.62 16.62 15.63
CA ARG A 163 -15.15 16.81 15.78
C ARG A 163 -14.52 17.46 14.55
N TRP A 164 -14.93 17.02 13.35
CA TRP A 164 -14.43 17.61 12.12
C TRP A 164 -14.81 19.10 12.00
N LYS A 165 -16.06 19.48 12.38
CA LYS A 165 -16.51 20.87 12.39
C LYS A 165 -15.74 21.72 13.41
N ASP A 166 -15.45 21.18 14.59
CA ASP A 166 -14.70 21.86 15.64
C ASP A 166 -13.28 22.18 15.15
N PHE A 167 -12.56 21.21 14.57
CA PHE A 167 -11.24 21.46 14.00
C PHE A 167 -11.27 22.36 12.75
N ALA A 168 -12.32 22.28 11.94
CA ALA A 168 -12.50 23.17 10.80
C ALA A 168 -12.74 24.64 11.26
N ALA A 169 -13.35 24.85 12.40
CA ALA A 169 -13.51 26.18 13.01
C ALA A 169 -12.21 26.67 13.66
N GLU A 170 -11.42 25.77 14.28
CA GLU A 170 -10.12 26.08 14.87
C GLU A 170 -9.07 26.44 13.80
N TYR A 171 -9.08 25.72 12.68
CA TYR A 171 -8.19 25.92 11.52
C TYR A 171 -8.99 26.20 10.26
N PRO A 172 -9.50 27.42 10.04
CA PRO A 172 -10.33 27.75 8.87
C PRO A 172 -9.61 27.49 7.53
N GLU A 173 -10.38 27.28 6.48
CA GLU A 173 -9.82 27.10 5.14
C GLU A 173 -8.97 28.31 4.73
N GLY A 174 -7.77 28.05 4.22
CA GLY A 174 -6.76 29.07 3.90
C GLY A 174 -5.79 29.39 5.06
N SER A 175 -6.03 28.88 6.28
CA SER A 175 -5.07 28.96 7.38
C SER A 175 -4.03 27.84 7.30
N THR A 176 -2.94 28.00 8.04
CA THR A 176 -1.96 26.93 8.23
C THR A 176 -2.48 25.93 9.26
N VAL A 177 -2.68 24.68 8.84
CA VAL A 177 -3.05 23.59 9.73
C VAL A 177 -1.78 22.86 10.19
N PRO A 178 -1.44 22.85 11.49
CA PRO A 178 -0.29 22.11 11.98
C PRO A 178 -0.53 20.60 11.83
N LYS A 179 0.56 19.82 11.66
CA LYS A 179 0.47 18.37 11.64
C LYS A 179 0.13 17.83 13.03
N PRO A 180 -0.87 16.94 13.17
CA PRO A 180 -1.13 16.29 14.45
C PRO A 180 0.07 15.45 14.91
N PRO A 181 0.39 15.42 16.21
CA PRO A 181 1.53 14.65 16.74
C PRO A 181 1.38 13.13 16.51
N HIS A 182 0.15 12.67 16.40
CA HIS A 182 -0.19 11.27 16.15
C HIS A 182 -0.26 10.91 14.65
N TRP A 183 0.22 11.77 13.75
CA TRP A 183 0.19 11.52 12.30
C TRP A 183 1.58 11.63 11.69
N GLY A 184 1.90 10.74 10.74
CA GLY A 184 3.18 10.78 10.03
C GLY A 184 3.36 9.61 9.07
N GLY A 185 4.57 9.48 8.55
CA GLY A 185 4.93 8.52 7.51
C GLY A 185 5.70 7.30 8.02
N PHE A 186 5.58 6.23 7.24
CA PHE A 186 6.44 5.05 7.31
C PHE A 186 7.16 4.87 5.99
N LEU A 187 8.46 4.61 6.04
CA LEU A 187 9.26 4.09 4.93
C LEU A 187 9.34 2.57 5.07
N VAL A 188 8.97 1.86 4.02
CA VAL A 188 9.17 0.41 3.90
C VAL A 188 10.44 0.18 3.09
N THR A 189 11.49 -0.29 3.75
CA THR A 189 12.74 -0.71 3.10
C THR A 189 12.56 -2.12 2.55
N PRO A 190 12.59 -2.32 1.22
CA PRO A 190 12.28 -3.61 0.63
C PRO A 190 13.42 -4.62 0.81
N LEU A 191 13.09 -5.83 1.21
CA LEU A 191 13.95 -7.02 1.22
C LEU A 191 13.77 -7.84 -0.05
N SER A 192 12.55 -7.87 -0.59
CA SER A 192 12.27 -8.45 -1.90
C SER A 192 11.15 -7.72 -2.61
N ILE A 193 11.23 -7.72 -3.95
CA ILE A 193 10.19 -7.18 -4.85
C ILE A 193 9.90 -8.23 -5.90
N GLU A 194 8.66 -8.73 -5.93
CA GLU A 194 8.21 -9.72 -6.93
C GLU A 194 7.28 -9.05 -7.93
N PHE A 195 7.58 -9.24 -9.21
CA PHE A 195 6.76 -8.86 -10.35
C PHE A 195 6.04 -10.10 -10.86
N TRP A 196 4.71 -10.07 -10.87
CA TRP A 196 3.87 -11.13 -11.38
C TRP A 196 3.09 -10.63 -12.59
N GLN A 197 3.13 -11.39 -13.69
CA GLN A 197 2.36 -11.15 -14.92
C GLN A 197 1.49 -12.35 -15.22
N GLY A 198 0.18 -12.09 -15.36
CA GLY A 198 -0.79 -13.12 -15.75
C GLY A 198 -0.55 -13.58 -17.19
N ARG A 199 -0.62 -14.91 -17.39
CA ARG A 199 -0.55 -15.54 -18.70
C ARG A 199 -1.58 -16.64 -18.83
N TYR A 200 -1.93 -16.97 -20.08
CA TYR A 200 -2.86 -18.05 -20.40
C TYR A 200 -2.43 -19.38 -19.75
N SER A 201 -3.38 -20.29 -19.62
CA SER A 201 -3.17 -21.63 -19.04
C SER A 201 -2.57 -21.63 -17.63
N ARG A 202 -2.64 -20.50 -16.91
CA ARG A 202 -2.05 -20.28 -15.58
C ARG A 202 -0.52 -20.40 -15.53
N LEU A 203 0.17 -20.33 -16.67
CA LEU A 203 1.63 -20.34 -16.76
C LEU A 203 2.18 -18.91 -16.57
N HIS A 204 1.85 -18.31 -15.41
CA HIS A 204 2.18 -16.93 -15.08
C HIS A 204 3.68 -16.73 -14.92
N ASP A 205 4.17 -15.56 -15.30
CA ASP A 205 5.57 -15.19 -15.03
C ASP A 205 5.69 -14.59 -13.62
N ARG A 206 6.69 -15.06 -12.88
CA ARG A 206 7.03 -14.56 -11.56
C ARG A 206 8.52 -14.30 -11.51
N LEU A 207 8.91 -13.03 -11.46
CA LEU A 207 10.29 -12.57 -11.34
C LEU A 207 10.45 -11.84 -10.01
N ARG A 208 11.35 -12.36 -9.15
CA ARG A 208 11.59 -11.79 -7.83
C ARG A 208 13.02 -11.30 -7.72
N PHE A 209 13.15 -10.06 -7.32
CA PHE A 209 14.39 -9.48 -6.84
C PHE A 209 14.47 -9.67 -5.33
N THR A 210 15.58 -10.19 -4.85
CA THR A 210 15.87 -10.31 -3.41
C THR A 210 17.14 -9.53 -3.13
N ARG A 211 17.14 -8.69 -2.09
CA ARG A 211 18.35 -7.97 -1.68
C ARG A 211 19.41 -8.95 -1.22
N ASN A 212 20.62 -8.79 -1.73
CA ASN A 212 21.76 -9.49 -1.15
C ASN A 212 22.06 -8.87 0.21
N VAL A 213 22.47 -9.70 1.15
CA VAL A 213 22.95 -9.26 2.46
C VAL A 213 24.47 -9.35 2.50
N ASP A 214 25.11 -8.45 3.24
CA ASP A 214 26.55 -8.53 3.52
C ASP A 214 26.86 -9.66 4.51
N LEU A 215 28.14 -9.84 4.83
CA LEU A 215 28.59 -10.86 5.79
C LEU A 215 28.06 -10.63 7.22
N GLN A 216 27.58 -9.45 7.53
CA GLN A 216 26.96 -9.06 8.78
C GLN A 216 25.43 -9.20 8.75
N GLY A 217 24.83 -9.55 7.59
CA GLY A 217 23.40 -9.71 7.40
C GLY A 217 22.66 -8.41 7.05
N ASN A 218 23.38 -7.31 6.77
CA ASN A 218 22.75 -6.05 6.37
C ASN A 218 22.37 -6.09 4.88
N PRO A 219 21.16 -5.62 4.50
CA PRO A 219 20.74 -5.56 3.11
C PRO A 219 21.62 -4.59 2.30
N SER A 220 22.10 -5.04 1.14
CA SER A 220 22.78 -4.17 0.17
C SER A 220 21.80 -3.17 -0.42
N GLU A 221 22.17 -1.89 -0.55
CA GLU A 221 21.29 -0.89 -1.15
C GLU A 221 21.11 -1.07 -2.66
N THR A 222 22.12 -1.62 -3.35
CA THR A 222 22.17 -1.65 -4.81
C THR A 222 22.32 -3.04 -5.42
N ASN A 223 22.45 -4.08 -4.61
CA ASN A 223 22.73 -5.42 -5.13
C ASN A 223 21.54 -6.34 -4.95
N TRP A 224 20.87 -6.64 -6.07
CA TRP A 224 19.71 -7.50 -6.15
C TRP A 224 20.03 -8.80 -6.89
N LYS A 225 19.49 -9.91 -6.37
CA LYS A 225 19.47 -11.20 -7.06
C LYS A 225 18.11 -11.38 -7.72
N LEU A 226 18.10 -11.55 -9.04
CA LEU A 226 16.89 -11.86 -9.79
C LEU A 226 16.73 -13.38 -9.93
N GLU A 227 15.53 -13.88 -9.64
CA GLU A 227 15.15 -15.29 -9.79
C GLU A 227 13.75 -15.42 -10.38
N ARG A 228 13.55 -16.45 -11.21
CA ARG A 228 12.24 -16.85 -11.73
C ARG A 228 11.63 -17.95 -10.86
N PHE A 229 10.36 -17.84 -10.57
CA PHE A 229 9.61 -18.82 -9.79
C PHE A 229 8.54 -19.50 -10.62
N PHE A 230 8.22 -20.72 -10.28
CA PHE A 230 7.02 -21.37 -10.80
C PHE A 230 5.77 -20.58 -10.42
N PRO A 231 4.72 -20.55 -11.29
CA PRO A 231 3.46 -19.87 -11.01
C PRO A 231 2.66 -20.51 -9.89
#